data_a807488c56fb0e9b10cd2d84d64d5dd5
#
_entry.id   a807488c56fb0e9b10cd2d84d64d5dd5
#
_cell.length_a   1.000
_cell.length_b   1.000
_cell.length_c   1.000
_cell.angle_alpha   90.00
_cell.angle_beta   90.00
_cell.angle_gamma   90.00
#
_symmetry.space_group_name_H-M   'P 1'
#
loop_
_entity.id
_entity.type
_entity.pdbx_description
1 polymer ?
#
loop_
_entity_poly.entity_id
_entity_poly.type
_entity_poly.pdbx_seq_one_letter_code
_entity_poly.pdbx_strand_id
1 'polypeptide(L)'
;CYQIPALLRDGVAVVVSPLIALMQDQVDALDEVGVKAAYLNSSLTPEEASRVKDELLSGRLDLLYVAPERLMMSSMLSLLDRVNVSLFAIDEAHCVSVWGHDFRPEYGELELLRTRYPQVPRIALTATADEKTRAEIVGKLLNDAREFVASFDRPNIFYRIVDKRNIKEQLLNFIKYEHSGD
;
A
#
# COMPACT_ATOMS: atom_id res chain seq x y z
N CYS A 1 -0.52 -6.19 -6.99
CA CYS A 1 -1.85 -6.71 -7.37
C CYS A 1 -2.77 -5.61 -7.90
N TYR A 2 -2.85 -4.43 -7.26
CA TYR A 2 -3.77 -3.33 -7.60
C TYR A 2 -3.42 -2.57 -8.90
N GLN A 3 -2.18 -2.63 -9.38
CA GLN A 3 -1.73 -1.91 -10.57
C GLN A 3 -2.47 -2.38 -11.84
N ILE A 4 -2.62 -3.69 -12.04
CA ILE A 4 -3.32 -4.22 -13.22
C ILE A 4 -4.78 -3.76 -13.26
N PRO A 5 -5.62 -3.94 -12.22
CA PRO A 5 -6.99 -3.43 -12.27
C PRO A 5 -7.07 -1.91 -12.35
N ALA A 6 -6.06 -1.16 -11.85
CA ALA A 6 -5.99 0.28 -12.03
C ALA A 6 -5.90 0.67 -13.52
N LEU A 7 -5.05 -0.02 -14.29
CA LEU A 7 -4.85 0.23 -15.72
C LEU A 7 -5.99 -0.26 -16.61
N LEU A 8 -6.80 -1.20 -16.11
CA LEU A 8 -7.95 -1.75 -16.88
C LEU A 8 -9.26 -0.96 -16.68
N ARG A 9 -9.27 0.03 -15.80
CA ARG A 9 -10.45 0.82 -15.45
C ARG A 9 -10.26 2.26 -15.89
N ASP A 10 -11.33 2.87 -16.40
CA ASP A 10 -11.30 4.28 -16.77
C ASP A 10 -11.25 5.18 -15.54
N GLY A 11 -10.26 6.07 -15.50
CA GLY A 11 -10.03 7.01 -14.40
C GLY A 11 -8.74 6.72 -13.64
N VAL A 12 -8.51 7.47 -12.57
CA VAL A 12 -7.32 7.35 -11.74
C VAL A 12 -7.53 6.38 -10.58
N ALA A 13 -6.59 5.47 -10.37
CA ALA A 13 -6.55 4.68 -9.14
C ALA A 13 -5.77 5.43 -8.04
N VAL A 14 -6.38 5.56 -6.86
CA VAL A 14 -5.75 6.19 -5.70
C VAL A 14 -5.19 5.11 -4.79
N VAL A 15 -3.86 5.10 -4.63
CA VAL A 15 -3.14 4.14 -3.80
C VAL A 15 -2.73 4.80 -2.49
N VAL A 16 -3.31 4.36 -1.39
CA VAL A 16 -2.97 4.83 -0.05
C VAL A 16 -1.82 3.99 0.49
N SER A 17 -0.68 4.62 0.78
CA SER A 17 0.50 3.94 1.33
C SER A 17 1.11 4.76 2.47
N PRO A 18 1.62 4.12 3.53
CA PRO A 18 2.21 4.83 4.66
C PRO A 18 3.71 5.12 4.47
N LEU A 19 4.33 4.57 3.42
CA LEU A 19 5.77 4.55 3.22
C LEU A 19 6.19 5.45 2.05
N ILE A 20 6.67 6.65 2.36
CA ILE A 20 7.05 7.68 1.37
C ILE A 20 8.12 7.16 0.39
N ALA A 21 9.16 6.47 0.89
CA ALA A 21 10.21 5.93 0.03
C ALA A 21 9.66 4.89 -0.96
N LEU A 22 8.76 4.02 -0.49
CA LEU A 22 8.14 3.00 -1.34
C LEU A 22 7.26 3.63 -2.43
N MET A 23 6.59 4.75 -2.14
CA MET A 23 5.79 5.45 -3.16
C MET A 23 6.66 5.90 -4.34
N GLN A 24 7.82 6.47 -4.07
CA GLN A 24 8.75 6.93 -5.10
C GLN A 24 9.25 5.75 -5.94
N ASP A 25 9.76 4.70 -5.30
CA ASP A 25 10.23 3.50 -6.00
C ASP A 25 9.15 2.88 -6.89
N GLN A 26 7.88 2.87 -6.43
CA GLN A 26 6.75 2.36 -7.22
C GLN A 26 6.43 3.25 -8.41
N VAL A 27 6.48 4.58 -8.25
CA VAL A 27 6.22 5.53 -9.34
C VAL A 27 7.33 5.45 -10.38
N ASP A 28 8.59 5.42 -9.95
CA ASP A 28 9.74 5.31 -10.85
C ASP A 28 9.67 4.02 -11.70
N ALA A 29 9.37 2.89 -11.06
CA ALA A 29 9.21 1.61 -11.75
C ALA A 29 8.02 1.59 -12.73
N LEU A 30 6.93 2.32 -12.43
CA LEU A 30 5.78 2.44 -13.32
C LEU A 30 6.08 3.35 -14.53
N ASP A 31 6.83 4.43 -14.32
CA ASP A 31 7.24 5.33 -15.41
C ASP A 31 8.17 4.64 -16.42
N GLU A 32 9.07 3.76 -15.95
CA GLU A 32 9.93 2.94 -16.80
C GLU A 32 9.15 2.07 -17.81
N VAL A 33 7.94 1.65 -17.44
CA VAL A 33 7.04 0.85 -18.31
C VAL A 33 5.96 1.69 -18.99
N GLY A 34 6.06 3.03 -18.89
CA GLY A 34 5.17 3.96 -19.57
C GLY A 34 3.82 4.22 -18.91
N VAL A 35 3.63 3.79 -17.67
CA VAL A 35 2.41 4.04 -16.87
C VAL A 35 2.51 5.42 -16.23
N LYS A 36 1.46 6.22 -16.34
CA LYS A 36 1.40 7.58 -15.78
C LYS A 36 1.05 7.55 -14.31
N ALA A 37 2.07 7.48 -13.46
CA ALA A 37 1.92 7.48 -12.01
C ALA A 37 2.57 8.72 -11.39
N ALA A 38 2.00 9.18 -10.28
CA ALA A 38 2.57 10.24 -9.47
C ALA A 38 2.32 9.98 -7.98
N TYR A 39 3.00 10.71 -7.10
CA TYR A 39 2.74 10.64 -5.67
C TYR A 39 2.52 12.02 -5.07
N LEU A 40 1.73 12.06 -3.99
CA LEU A 40 1.50 13.25 -3.16
C LEU A 40 1.79 12.89 -1.70
N ASN A 41 2.92 13.35 -1.20
CA ASN A 41 3.34 13.19 0.19
C ASN A 41 4.00 14.48 0.72
N SER A 42 4.57 14.43 1.92
CA SER A 42 5.19 15.60 2.56
C SER A 42 6.57 15.97 2.03
N SER A 43 7.18 15.16 1.18
CA SER A 43 8.52 15.42 0.63
C SER A 43 8.52 16.36 -0.57
N LEU A 44 7.35 16.55 -1.22
CA LEU A 44 7.23 17.39 -2.40
C LEU A 44 7.26 18.88 -2.05
N THR A 45 7.90 19.66 -2.92
CA THR A 45 7.78 21.12 -2.92
C THR A 45 6.35 21.55 -3.30
N PRO A 46 5.93 22.77 -2.96
CA PRO A 46 4.61 23.30 -3.36
C PRO A 46 4.40 23.27 -4.87
N GLU A 47 5.43 23.55 -5.65
CA GLU A 47 5.42 23.58 -7.12
C GLU A 47 5.22 22.16 -7.69
N GLU A 48 5.93 21.17 -7.17
CA GLU A 48 5.77 19.76 -7.56
C GLU A 48 4.38 19.25 -7.21
N ALA A 49 3.91 19.54 -6.00
CA ALA A 49 2.57 19.17 -5.57
C ALA A 49 1.47 19.82 -6.43
N SER A 50 1.68 21.08 -6.87
CA SER A 50 0.75 21.75 -7.79
C SER A 50 0.72 21.07 -9.15
N ARG A 51 1.87 20.73 -9.71
CA ARG A 51 1.97 20.02 -10.99
C ARG A 51 1.24 18.67 -10.95
N VAL A 52 1.45 17.87 -9.90
CA VAL A 52 0.74 16.59 -9.74
C VAL A 52 -0.78 16.78 -9.67
N LYS A 53 -1.26 17.82 -8.97
CA LYS A 53 -2.69 18.13 -8.93
C LYS A 53 -3.26 18.53 -10.28
N ASP A 54 -2.50 19.28 -11.09
CA ASP A 54 -2.91 19.68 -12.44
C ASP A 54 -2.95 18.47 -13.39
N GLU A 55 -2.02 17.54 -13.25
CA GLU A 55 -2.02 16.26 -13.97
C GLU A 55 -3.22 15.39 -13.58
N LEU A 56 -3.53 15.31 -12.29
CA LEU A 56 -4.69 14.61 -11.78
C LEU A 56 -6.00 15.19 -12.34
N LEU A 57 -6.17 16.52 -12.26
CA LEU A 57 -7.37 17.21 -12.74
C LEU A 57 -7.55 17.11 -14.26
N SER A 58 -6.46 17.04 -15.00
CA SER A 58 -6.50 16.88 -16.46
C SER A 58 -6.68 15.43 -16.93
N GLY A 59 -6.81 14.46 -16.00
CA GLY A 59 -7.01 13.06 -16.31
C GLY A 59 -5.79 12.38 -16.95
N ARG A 60 -4.58 12.89 -16.69
CA ARG A 60 -3.33 12.35 -17.26
C ARG A 60 -2.67 11.28 -16.40
N LEU A 61 -3.21 10.99 -15.21
CA LEU A 61 -2.68 9.98 -14.32
C LEU A 61 -3.50 8.69 -14.36
N ASP A 62 -2.82 7.57 -14.45
CA ASP A 62 -3.38 6.23 -14.25
C ASP A 62 -3.42 5.89 -12.76
N LEU A 63 -2.35 6.24 -12.01
CA LEU A 63 -2.24 5.99 -10.58
C LEU A 63 -1.76 7.24 -9.82
N LEU A 64 -2.37 7.47 -8.66
CA LEU A 64 -1.92 8.46 -7.70
C LEU A 64 -1.62 7.79 -6.36
N TYR A 65 -0.36 7.79 -5.95
CA TYR A 65 0.04 7.38 -4.61
C TYR A 65 -0.10 8.55 -3.64
N VAL A 66 -0.70 8.31 -2.49
CA VAL A 66 -0.94 9.35 -1.49
C VAL A 66 -0.77 8.82 -0.08
N ALA A 67 -0.15 9.62 0.78
CA ALA A 67 -0.06 9.31 2.20
C ALA A 67 -1.44 9.47 2.87
N PRO A 68 -1.80 8.62 3.85
CA PRO A 68 -3.13 8.62 4.45
C PRO A 68 -3.52 9.97 5.05
N GLU A 69 -2.61 10.62 5.78
CA GLU A 69 -2.84 11.94 6.36
C GLU A 69 -3.11 13.03 5.31
N ARG A 70 -2.48 12.91 4.15
CA ARG A 70 -2.71 13.85 3.05
C ARG A 70 -4.02 13.59 2.33
N LEU A 71 -4.37 12.32 2.15
CA LEU A 71 -5.64 11.93 1.54
C LEU A 71 -6.83 12.48 2.33
N MET A 72 -6.76 12.44 3.67
CA MET A 72 -7.85 12.85 4.55
C MET A 72 -7.98 14.38 4.70
N MET A 73 -7.06 15.17 4.15
CA MET A 73 -7.23 16.63 4.10
C MET A 73 -8.46 16.99 3.25
N SER A 74 -9.29 17.91 3.75
CA SER A 74 -10.50 18.37 3.05
C SER A 74 -10.23 18.90 1.64
N SER A 75 -9.09 19.56 1.44
CA SER A 75 -8.65 20.05 0.12
C SER A 75 -8.36 18.90 -0.85
N MET A 76 -7.80 17.78 -0.37
CA MET A 76 -7.51 16.60 -1.18
C MET A 76 -8.79 15.86 -1.54
N LEU A 77 -9.68 15.65 -0.59
CA LEU A 77 -10.99 15.04 -0.84
C LEU A 77 -11.81 15.87 -1.85
N SER A 78 -11.81 17.21 -1.71
CA SER A 78 -12.48 18.10 -2.67
C SER A 78 -11.83 18.06 -4.07
N LEU A 79 -10.54 17.76 -4.16
CA LEU A 79 -9.86 17.55 -5.43
C LEU A 79 -10.32 16.22 -6.08
N LEU A 80 -10.42 15.15 -5.29
CA LEU A 80 -10.87 13.84 -5.76
C LEU A 80 -12.34 13.84 -6.20
N ASP A 81 -13.19 14.68 -5.61
CA ASP A 81 -14.60 14.84 -6.05
C ASP A 81 -14.73 15.37 -7.50
N ARG A 82 -13.64 15.94 -8.06
CA ARG A 82 -13.60 16.55 -9.39
C ARG A 82 -13.03 15.64 -10.47
N VAL A 83 -12.57 14.45 -10.11
CA VAL A 83 -11.94 13.49 -11.01
C VAL A 83 -12.66 12.16 -10.98
N ASN A 84 -12.53 11.37 -12.04
CA ASN A 84 -13.03 10.01 -12.06
C ASN A 84 -12.07 9.09 -11.31
N VAL A 85 -12.39 8.77 -10.04
CA VAL A 85 -11.63 7.78 -9.26
C VAL A 85 -12.11 6.39 -9.62
N SER A 86 -11.24 5.55 -10.15
CA SER A 86 -11.56 4.21 -10.63
C SER A 86 -11.43 3.12 -9.56
N LEU A 87 -10.55 3.33 -8.57
CA LEU A 87 -10.21 2.36 -7.53
C LEU A 87 -9.54 3.06 -6.35
N PHE A 88 -9.86 2.64 -5.11
CA PHE A 88 -9.00 2.89 -3.95
C PHE A 88 -8.24 1.61 -3.60
N ALA A 89 -6.91 1.67 -3.62
CA ALA A 89 -6.04 0.60 -3.13
C ALA A 89 -5.41 1.04 -1.81
N ILE A 90 -5.70 0.30 -0.75
CA ILE A 90 -5.20 0.60 0.60
C ILE A 90 -4.08 -0.40 0.90
N ASP A 91 -2.86 0.06 0.79
CA ASP A 91 -1.67 -0.73 1.07
C ASP A 91 -1.34 -0.69 2.56
N GLU A 92 -0.63 -1.72 3.05
CA GLU A 92 -0.34 -1.91 4.47
C GLU A 92 -1.59 -1.77 5.36
N ALA A 93 -2.71 -2.34 4.91
CA ALA A 93 -4.02 -2.16 5.53
C ALA A 93 -4.07 -2.61 7.01
N HIS A 94 -3.10 -3.42 7.47
CA HIS A 94 -2.94 -3.79 8.87
C HIS A 94 -2.74 -2.58 9.80
N CYS A 95 -2.30 -1.44 9.27
CA CYS A 95 -2.17 -0.18 10.02
C CYS A 95 -3.51 0.34 10.59
N VAL A 96 -4.66 -0.17 10.14
CA VAL A 96 -5.98 0.18 10.67
C VAL A 96 -6.26 -0.47 12.03
N SER A 97 -5.52 -1.54 12.38
CA SER A 97 -5.76 -2.30 13.60
C SER A 97 -5.11 -1.65 14.81
N VAL A 98 -5.93 -1.28 15.78
CA VAL A 98 -5.47 -0.72 17.07
C VAL A 98 -4.67 -1.73 17.91
N TRP A 99 -4.73 -2.99 17.56
CA TRP A 99 -4.00 -4.09 18.23
C TRP A 99 -2.70 -4.42 17.51
N GLY A 100 -2.46 -3.82 16.34
CA GLY A 100 -1.26 -4.01 15.55
C GLY A 100 -0.08 -3.19 16.08
N HIS A 101 1.13 -3.68 15.83
CA HIS A 101 2.37 -2.99 16.20
C HIS A 101 2.63 -1.72 15.35
N ASP A 102 1.94 -1.58 14.23
CA ASP A 102 2.05 -0.46 13.27
C ASP A 102 0.75 0.34 13.16
N PHE A 103 -0.02 0.42 14.26
CA PHE A 103 -1.26 1.20 14.26
C PHE A 103 -1.03 2.66 13.89
N ARG A 104 -1.84 3.14 12.94
CA ARG A 104 -1.85 4.54 12.49
C ARG A 104 -3.27 5.09 12.55
N PRO A 105 -3.52 6.11 13.38
CA PRO A 105 -4.86 6.71 13.52
C PRO A 105 -5.48 7.13 12.18
N GLU A 106 -4.65 7.62 11.26
CA GLU A 106 -5.05 8.10 9.94
C GLU A 106 -5.67 7.00 9.07
N TYR A 107 -5.28 5.73 9.29
CA TYR A 107 -5.92 4.59 8.62
C TYR A 107 -7.37 4.36 9.09
N GLY A 108 -7.67 4.70 10.33
CA GLY A 108 -9.04 4.67 10.84
C GLY A 108 -9.96 5.67 10.13
N GLU A 109 -9.42 6.83 9.75
CA GLU A 109 -10.16 7.87 9.04
C GLU A 109 -10.52 7.47 7.60
N LEU A 110 -9.79 6.49 7.01
CA LEU A 110 -10.08 5.98 5.66
C LEU A 110 -11.48 5.34 5.55
N GLU A 111 -12.14 5.05 6.68
CA GLU A 111 -13.54 4.63 6.68
C GLU A 111 -14.44 5.64 5.96
N LEU A 112 -14.09 6.93 5.98
CA LEU A 112 -14.81 7.98 5.26
C LEU A 112 -14.92 7.71 3.75
N LEU A 113 -13.95 7.03 3.15
CA LEU A 113 -13.98 6.69 1.71
C LEU A 113 -15.17 5.80 1.35
N ARG A 114 -15.68 4.99 2.31
CA ARG A 114 -16.87 4.16 2.10
C ARG A 114 -18.14 4.97 1.89
N THR A 115 -18.29 6.03 2.68
CA THR A 115 -19.49 6.87 2.66
C THR A 115 -19.41 7.94 1.58
N ARG A 116 -18.21 8.48 1.34
CA ARG A 116 -18.02 9.53 0.33
C ARG A 116 -18.00 9.00 -1.11
N TYR A 117 -17.40 7.82 -1.31
CA TYR A 117 -17.25 7.19 -2.63
C TYR A 117 -17.83 5.78 -2.66
N PRO A 118 -19.15 5.61 -2.42
CA PRO A 118 -19.76 4.27 -2.25
C PRO A 118 -19.69 3.41 -3.51
N GLN A 119 -19.60 4.02 -4.69
CA GLN A 119 -19.55 3.33 -5.99
C GLN A 119 -18.12 2.98 -6.42
N VAL A 120 -17.10 3.54 -5.78
CA VAL A 120 -15.71 3.25 -6.12
C VAL A 120 -15.26 1.98 -5.41
N PRO A 121 -14.81 0.96 -6.15
CA PRO A 121 -14.32 -0.28 -5.54
C PRO A 121 -13.08 -0.02 -4.68
N ARG A 122 -12.89 -0.86 -3.68
CA ARG A 122 -11.77 -0.79 -2.76
C ARG A 122 -11.07 -2.14 -2.70
N ILE A 123 -9.75 -2.11 -2.64
CA ILE A 123 -8.90 -3.26 -2.36
C ILE A 123 -7.98 -2.92 -1.18
N ALA A 124 -7.90 -3.79 -0.20
CA ALA A 124 -6.97 -3.68 0.92
C ALA A 124 -5.94 -4.79 0.82
N LEU A 125 -4.67 -4.42 1.00
CA LEU A 125 -3.54 -5.34 0.90
C LEU A 125 -2.69 -5.25 2.17
N THR A 126 -2.23 -6.40 2.62
CA THR A 126 -1.27 -6.50 3.72
C THR A 126 -0.52 -7.81 3.62
N ALA A 127 0.74 -7.80 4.05
CA ALA A 127 1.54 -9.02 4.20
C ALA A 127 1.35 -9.67 5.58
N THR A 128 0.87 -8.92 6.59
CA THR A 128 0.85 -9.33 7.98
C THR A 128 -0.50 -9.02 8.62
N ALA A 129 -1.44 -9.96 8.57
CA ALA A 129 -2.73 -9.81 9.24
C ALA A 129 -3.19 -11.14 9.81
N ASP A 130 -3.32 -11.21 11.12
CA ASP A 130 -4.03 -12.29 11.79
C ASP A 130 -5.55 -12.18 11.57
N GLU A 131 -6.30 -13.14 12.05
CA GLU A 131 -7.75 -13.20 11.87
C GLU A 131 -8.46 -11.96 12.43
N LYS A 132 -8.01 -11.47 13.59
CA LYS A 132 -8.58 -10.28 14.23
C LYS A 132 -8.32 -9.02 13.41
N THR A 133 -7.10 -8.86 12.96
CA THR A 133 -6.70 -7.73 12.08
C THR A 133 -7.47 -7.76 10.75
N ARG A 134 -7.66 -8.94 10.14
CA ARG A 134 -8.46 -9.09 8.92
C ARG A 134 -9.91 -8.66 9.15
N ALA A 135 -10.53 -9.09 10.25
CA ALA A 135 -11.89 -8.66 10.59
C ALA A 135 -12.00 -7.13 10.74
N GLU A 136 -11.00 -6.47 11.32
CA GLU A 136 -10.97 -5.00 11.41
C GLU A 136 -10.79 -4.34 10.04
N ILE A 137 -9.91 -4.85 9.18
CA ILE A 137 -9.72 -4.37 7.81
C ILE A 137 -11.05 -4.42 7.04
N VAL A 138 -11.70 -5.58 7.04
CA VAL A 138 -13.00 -5.74 6.34
C VAL A 138 -14.05 -4.81 6.93
N GLY A 139 -14.19 -4.77 8.25
CA GLY A 139 -15.21 -3.97 8.93
C GLY A 139 -15.05 -2.46 8.74
N LYS A 140 -13.82 -1.95 8.76
CA LYS A 140 -13.53 -0.52 8.70
C LYS A 140 -13.32 -0.02 7.26
N LEU A 141 -12.56 -0.73 6.45
CA LEU A 141 -12.10 -0.25 5.14
C LEU A 141 -12.93 -0.77 3.97
N LEU A 142 -13.52 -1.96 4.10
CA LEU A 142 -14.20 -2.65 3.02
C LEU A 142 -15.68 -2.90 3.36
N ASN A 143 -16.48 -3.20 2.36
CA ASN A 143 -17.86 -3.67 2.52
C ASN A 143 -17.98 -4.99 1.78
N ASP A 144 -18.45 -6.03 2.44
CA ASP A 144 -18.77 -7.33 1.84
C ASP A 144 -17.68 -7.82 0.86
N ALA A 145 -16.43 -7.80 1.34
CA ALA A 145 -15.27 -8.06 0.52
C ALA A 145 -14.98 -9.55 0.40
N ARG A 146 -14.52 -9.96 -0.77
CA ARG A 146 -13.92 -11.27 -0.95
C ARG A 146 -12.50 -11.27 -0.39
N GLU A 147 -12.21 -12.18 0.54
CA GLU A 147 -10.88 -12.34 1.11
C GLU A 147 -10.07 -13.38 0.35
N PHE A 148 -8.80 -13.06 0.11
CA PHE A 148 -7.80 -13.96 -0.44
C PHE A 148 -6.66 -14.07 0.57
N VAL A 149 -6.55 -15.19 1.25
CA VAL A 149 -5.57 -15.42 2.31
C VAL A 149 -4.62 -16.51 1.86
N ALA A 150 -3.32 -16.20 1.82
CA ALA A 150 -2.26 -17.18 1.63
C ALA A 150 -1.61 -17.52 2.97
N SER A 151 -1.00 -18.69 3.06
CA SER A 151 -0.20 -19.09 4.22
C SER A 151 1.03 -18.18 4.37
N PHE A 152 1.43 -17.90 5.61
CA PHE A 152 2.75 -17.31 5.91
C PHE A 152 3.90 -18.29 5.68
N ASP A 153 3.60 -19.58 5.67
CA ASP A 153 4.58 -20.61 5.39
C ASP A 153 5.04 -20.53 3.94
N ARG A 154 6.34 -20.42 3.79
CA ARG A 154 7.01 -20.40 2.48
C ARG A 154 7.81 -21.70 2.35
N PRO A 155 7.33 -22.69 1.60
CA PRO A 155 7.98 -24.01 1.49
C PRO A 155 9.43 -23.96 1.00
N ASN A 156 9.81 -22.87 0.32
CA ASN A 156 11.18 -22.61 -0.14
C ASN A 156 12.09 -21.95 0.90
N ILE A 157 11.57 -21.62 2.10
CA ILE A 157 12.35 -21.02 3.19
C ILE A 157 12.32 -21.96 4.37
N PHE A 158 13.49 -22.49 4.74
CA PHE A 158 13.66 -23.35 5.89
C PHE A 158 14.13 -22.55 7.11
N TYR A 159 13.33 -22.55 8.18
CA TYR A 159 13.68 -21.91 9.46
C TYR A 159 14.30 -22.92 10.43
N ARG A 160 15.51 -22.65 10.90
CA ARG A 160 16.19 -23.44 11.92
C ARG A 160 16.60 -22.57 13.10
N ILE A 161 16.12 -22.92 14.28
CA ILE A 161 16.47 -22.27 15.54
C ILE A 161 17.47 -23.17 16.25
N VAL A 162 18.61 -22.59 16.62
CA VAL A 162 19.68 -23.29 17.35
C VAL A 162 20.14 -22.48 18.54
N ASP A 163 20.65 -23.16 19.58
CA ASP A 163 21.22 -22.49 20.73
C ASP A 163 22.38 -21.59 20.34
N LYS A 164 22.33 -20.36 20.84
CA LYS A 164 23.40 -19.39 20.62
C LYS A 164 24.64 -19.77 21.40
N ARG A 165 25.76 -20.06 20.70
CA ARG A 165 27.06 -20.32 21.28
C ARG A 165 28.07 -19.28 20.75
N ASN A 166 28.86 -19.63 19.74
CA ASN A 166 29.75 -18.71 19.03
C ASN A 166 29.09 -18.31 17.70
N ILE A 167 28.43 -17.12 17.66
CA ILE A 167 27.63 -16.69 16.50
C ILE A 167 28.47 -16.68 15.22
N LYS A 168 29.67 -16.12 15.29
CA LYS A 168 30.54 -15.98 14.11
C LYS A 168 30.93 -17.35 13.55
N GLU A 169 31.30 -18.27 14.40
CA GLU A 169 31.68 -19.62 14.00
C GLU A 169 30.47 -20.43 13.50
N GLN A 170 29.31 -20.32 14.17
CA GLN A 170 28.07 -20.94 13.73
C GLN A 170 27.66 -20.46 12.35
N LEU A 171 27.72 -19.13 12.10
CA LEU A 171 27.38 -18.55 10.80
C LEU A 171 28.37 -18.98 9.71
N LEU A 172 29.68 -18.95 9.99
CA LEU A 172 30.70 -19.37 9.03
C LEU A 172 30.57 -20.86 8.67
N ASN A 173 30.28 -21.71 9.66
CA ASN A 173 30.06 -23.13 9.42
C ASN A 173 28.78 -23.36 8.60
N PHE A 174 27.70 -22.67 8.89
CA PHE A 174 26.46 -22.74 8.14
C PHE A 174 26.68 -22.40 6.65
N ILE A 175 27.33 -21.23 6.37
CA ILE A 175 27.63 -20.83 4.99
C ILE A 175 28.56 -21.80 4.30
N LYS A 176 29.63 -22.25 4.99
CA LYS A 176 30.69 -23.05 4.38
C LYS A 176 30.29 -24.50 4.11
N TYR A 177 29.47 -25.11 4.96
CA TYR A 177 29.20 -26.53 4.92
C TYR A 177 27.76 -26.88 4.48
N GLU A 178 26.82 -25.98 4.66
CA GLU A 178 25.41 -26.21 4.30
C GLU A 178 24.98 -25.44 3.03
N HIS A 179 25.70 -24.35 2.65
CA HIS A 179 25.40 -23.53 1.49
C HIS A 179 26.65 -23.20 0.65
N SER A 180 27.52 -24.14 0.49
CA SER A 180 28.80 -23.97 -0.22
C SER A 180 28.69 -23.85 -1.76
N GLY A 181 27.50 -23.78 -2.32
CA GLY A 181 27.25 -23.70 -3.75
C GLY A 181 26.24 -22.65 -4.20
N ASP A 182 25.79 -21.78 -3.28
CA ASP A 182 24.84 -20.69 -3.56
C ASP A 182 25.55 -19.35 -3.76
#